data_fe6c10a9c50d803c3c6d29ceea1f9405
#
_entry.id   fe6c10a9c50d803c3c6d29ceea1f9405
#
_cell.length_a   1.000
_cell.length_b   1.000
_cell.length_c   1.000
_cell.angle_alpha   90.00
_cell.angle_beta   90.00
_cell.angle_gamma   90.00
#
_symmetry.space_group_name_H-M   'P 1'
#
loop_
_entity.id
_entity.type
_entity.pdbx_description
1 polymer ?
#
loop_
_entity_poly.entity_id
_entity_poly.type
_entity_poly.pdbx_seq_one_letter_code
_entity_poly.pdbx_strand_id
1 'polypeptide(L)'
;MLIAINFGSGVAGYMTVPLVAKYVMTFGADITTASAVSGILSLVAMFMCPVAGVLSDRINKKKLLIITEAAYAVCLGLHAFARSLIALLLLRAVTGIFFSLSNVLTIAYASSYIPKSRMGEGLGYFGLVVPLVQAAGPSIGLGLRDSIGYGAVFTGAALAALAAMICVAVLPYNAPEPSGQKKTLKFNDIFAVRFIWLMLLTALFSSANGLISTYLDILASERSITNISIFFTVFSVVLIIFKPLTGKLLDSRGMYLVIIPAVVFAALGMFFVGIASSLWVMLIAAVCKALGQGAGTPTIQAHAVKMLDKSHSGVAVSTIQIGQSLGNSIAPVLGSFLVKPFGYTTMFCGFGGIILVAGFLFLILQARREKKVPNSKIVTTD
;
A
#
# COMPACT_ATOMS: atom_id res chain seq x y z
N MET A 1 -7.03 -6.13 -21.06
CA MET A 1 -7.93 -6.81 -20.12
C MET A 1 -7.29 -7.07 -18.75
N LEU A 2 -6.10 -7.64 -18.63
CA LEU A 2 -5.38 -7.81 -17.34
C LEU A 2 -5.15 -6.47 -16.61
N ILE A 3 -4.76 -5.42 -17.34
CA ILE A 3 -4.63 -4.06 -16.79
C ILE A 3 -5.98 -3.54 -16.27
N ALA A 4 -7.08 -3.81 -16.97
CA ALA A 4 -8.42 -3.40 -16.53
C ALA A 4 -8.86 -4.11 -15.24
N ILE A 5 -8.52 -5.39 -15.07
CA ILE A 5 -8.76 -6.14 -13.82
C ILE A 5 -8.04 -5.47 -12.66
N ASN A 6 -6.73 -5.23 -12.79
CA ASN A 6 -5.92 -4.60 -11.75
C ASN A 6 -6.39 -3.17 -11.45
N PHE A 7 -6.79 -2.42 -12.49
CA PHE A 7 -7.31 -1.07 -12.34
C PHE A 7 -8.65 -1.07 -11.59
N GLY A 8 -9.60 -1.93 -11.97
CA GLY A 8 -10.90 -2.03 -11.31
C GLY A 8 -10.80 -2.42 -9.83
N SER A 9 -10.07 -3.50 -9.52
CA SER A 9 -9.82 -3.94 -8.14
C SER A 9 -9.07 -2.87 -7.33
N GLY A 10 -8.09 -2.22 -7.95
CA GLY A 10 -7.32 -1.15 -7.32
C GLY A 10 -8.18 0.09 -7.02
N VAL A 11 -8.96 0.56 -7.99
CA VAL A 11 -9.88 1.70 -7.79
C VAL A 11 -10.87 1.38 -6.68
N ALA A 12 -11.45 0.18 -6.64
CA ALA A 12 -12.37 -0.25 -5.59
C ALA A 12 -11.76 -0.07 -4.18
N GLY A 13 -10.50 -0.44 -4.00
CA GLY A 13 -9.79 -0.25 -2.73
C GLY A 13 -9.48 1.21 -2.44
N TYR A 14 -8.79 1.88 -3.36
CA TYR A 14 -8.28 3.24 -3.14
C TYR A 14 -9.36 4.32 -3.06
N MET A 15 -10.57 4.09 -3.61
CA MET A 15 -11.72 4.99 -3.41
C MET A 15 -12.11 5.12 -1.94
N THR A 16 -12.01 4.05 -1.17
CA THR A 16 -12.50 4.02 0.21
C THR A 16 -11.45 4.43 1.24
N VAL A 17 -10.16 4.22 0.94
CA VAL A 17 -9.06 4.40 1.92
C VAL A 17 -9.05 5.78 2.59
N PRO A 18 -9.07 6.92 1.89
CA PRO A 18 -8.99 8.24 2.53
C PRO A 18 -10.30 8.67 3.21
N LEU A 19 -11.40 7.96 2.95
CA LEU A 19 -12.74 8.38 3.39
C LEU A 19 -13.21 7.66 4.66
N VAL A 20 -12.64 6.48 4.94
CA VAL A 20 -13.15 5.63 6.04
C VAL A 20 -13.00 6.29 7.39
N ALA A 21 -11.89 6.96 7.71
CA ALA A 21 -11.72 7.62 8.99
C ALA A 21 -12.83 8.67 9.23
N LYS A 22 -13.04 9.54 8.24
CA LYS A 22 -14.08 10.57 8.31
C LYS A 22 -15.49 9.98 8.34
N TYR A 23 -15.74 8.89 7.60
CA TYR A 23 -17.00 8.17 7.63
C TYR A 23 -17.29 7.58 9.01
N VAL A 24 -16.30 6.95 9.65
CA VAL A 24 -16.44 6.40 11.01
C VAL A 24 -16.77 7.50 12.03
N MET A 25 -16.20 8.69 11.88
CA MET A 25 -16.49 9.84 12.75
C MET A 25 -17.96 10.31 12.63
N THR A 26 -18.64 10.08 11.50
CA THR A 26 -20.10 10.39 11.38
C THR A 26 -20.97 9.55 12.28
N PHE A 27 -20.47 8.44 12.82
CA PHE A 27 -21.13 7.60 13.81
C PHE A 27 -20.81 8.01 15.27
N GLY A 28 -20.23 9.19 15.47
CA GLY A 28 -19.87 9.69 16.80
C GLY A 28 -18.57 9.09 17.37
N ALA A 29 -17.82 8.35 16.57
CA ALA A 29 -16.53 7.80 16.98
C ALA A 29 -15.48 8.93 17.13
N ASP A 30 -14.62 8.78 18.12
CA ASP A 30 -13.45 9.64 18.27
C ASP A 30 -12.39 9.33 17.21
N ILE A 31 -11.42 10.24 17.06
CA ILE A 31 -10.39 10.14 16.04
C ILE A 31 -9.48 8.90 16.23
N THR A 32 -9.31 8.43 17.46
CA THR A 32 -8.51 7.21 17.74
C THR A 32 -9.21 5.97 17.21
N THR A 33 -10.49 5.85 17.49
CA THR A 33 -11.32 4.75 16.97
C THR A 33 -11.41 4.80 15.45
N ALA A 34 -11.60 5.98 14.87
CA ALA A 34 -11.63 6.16 13.42
C ALA A 34 -10.32 5.73 12.76
N SER A 35 -9.19 6.05 13.38
CA SER A 35 -7.86 5.66 12.91
C SER A 35 -7.62 4.15 13.03
N ALA A 36 -8.08 3.53 14.12
CA ALA A 36 -8.00 2.09 14.32
C ALA A 36 -8.82 1.33 13.26
N VAL A 37 -10.06 1.77 12.98
CA VAL A 37 -10.89 1.19 11.93
C VAL A 37 -10.27 1.37 10.54
N SER A 38 -9.60 2.48 10.28
CA SER A 38 -8.88 2.68 9.02
C SER A 38 -7.67 1.76 8.89
N GLY A 39 -6.90 1.57 9.98
CA GLY A 39 -5.68 0.77 10.00
C GLY A 39 -5.93 -0.75 9.96
N ILE A 40 -7.09 -1.23 10.46
CA ILE A 40 -7.38 -2.68 10.57
C ILE A 40 -7.34 -3.40 9.21
N LEU A 41 -7.70 -2.73 8.13
CA LEU A 41 -7.60 -3.30 6.78
C LEU A 41 -6.17 -3.72 6.47
N SER A 42 -5.19 -2.84 6.68
CA SER A 42 -3.78 -3.11 6.41
C SER A 42 -3.21 -4.15 7.37
N LEU A 43 -3.66 -4.13 8.62
CA LEU A 43 -3.26 -5.11 9.63
C LEU A 43 -3.72 -6.52 9.24
N VAL A 44 -4.97 -6.69 8.86
CA VAL A 44 -5.53 -7.97 8.41
C VAL A 44 -4.86 -8.42 7.10
N ALA A 45 -4.66 -7.49 6.16
CA ALA A 45 -4.00 -7.78 4.89
C ALA A 45 -2.57 -8.32 5.10
N MET A 46 -1.85 -7.86 6.13
CA MET A 46 -0.52 -8.36 6.48
C MET A 46 -0.52 -9.86 6.74
N PHE A 47 -1.47 -10.35 7.56
CA PHE A 47 -1.59 -11.78 7.89
C PHE A 47 -2.12 -12.61 6.72
N MET A 48 -2.95 -12.01 5.87
CA MET A 48 -3.56 -12.71 4.75
C MET A 48 -2.67 -12.80 3.51
N CYS A 49 -1.67 -11.94 3.37
CA CYS A 49 -0.77 -11.93 2.21
C CYS A 49 -0.04 -13.28 1.99
N PRO A 50 0.59 -13.92 3.00
CA PRO A 50 1.20 -15.25 2.84
C PRO A 50 0.16 -16.33 2.51
N VAL A 51 -1.03 -16.26 3.11
CA VAL A 51 -2.12 -17.20 2.87
C VAL A 51 -2.59 -17.11 1.42
N ALA A 52 -2.73 -15.89 0.89
CA ALA A 52 -3.08 -15.65 -0.51
C ALA A 52 -2.06 -16.27 -1.48
N GLY A 53 -0.77 -16.17 -1.16
CA GLY A 53 0.29 -16.80 -1.95
C GLY A 53 0.11 -18.33 -2.05
N VAL A 54 -0.08 -18.98 -0.89
CA VAL A 54 -0.29 -20.45 -0.87
C VAL A 54 -1.57 -20.86 -1.58
N LEU A 55 -2.66 -20.11 -1.38
CA LEU A 55 -3.93 -20.37 -2.07
C LEU A 55 -3.79 -20.24 -3.58
N SER A 56 -3.01 -19.27 -4.07
CA SER A 56 -2.75 -19.05 -5.50
C SER A 56 -2.00 -20.21 -6.17
N ASP A 57 -1.18 -20.93 -5.38
CA ASP A 57 -0.42 -22.09 -5.89
C ASP A 57 -1.22 -23.40 -5.88
N ARG A 58 -2.26 -23.49 -5.02
CA ARG A 58 -3.04 -24.72 -4.81
C ARG A 58 -4.37 -24.76 -5.54
N ILE A 59 -4.98 -23.61 -5.78
CA ILE A 59 -6.33 -23.50 -6.33
C ILE A 59 -6.25 -22.84 -7.71
N ASN A 60 -7.20 -23.18 -8.58
CA ASN A 60 -7.33 -22.52 -9.87
C ASN A 60 -7.46 -21.00 -9.68
N LYS A 61 -6.44 -20.27 -10.13
CA LYS A 61 -6.29 -18.82 -9.94
C LYS A 61 -7.50 -18.04 -10.45
N LYS A 62 -8.08 -18.43 -11.60
CA LYS A 62 -9.27 -17.78 -12.16
C LYS A 62 -10.47 -17.94 -11.25
N LYS A 63 -10.80 -19.18 -10.84
CA LYS A 63 -11.94 -19.44 -9.95
C LYS A 63 -11.77 -18.71 -8.61
N LEU A 64 -10.57 -18.79 -8.03
CA LEU A 64 -10.29 -18.15 -6.75
C LEU A 64 -10.39 -16.61 -6.86
N LEU A 65 -9.90 -16.02 -7.94
CA LEU A 65 -9.97 -14.57 -8.16
C LEU A 65 -11.42 -14.09 -8.36
N ILE A 66 -12.24 -14.84 -9.12
CA ILE A 66 -13.68 -14.53 -9.29
C ILE A 66 -14.39 -14.51 -7.93
N ILE A 67 -14.19 -15.55 -7.10
CA ILE A 67 -14.80 -15.63 -5.77
C ILE A 67 -14.31 -14.49 -4.88
N THR A 68 -13.03 -14.19 -4.93
CA THR A 68 -12.41 -13.10 -4.15
C THR A 68 -12.99 -11.74 -4.55
N GLU A 69 -13.06 -11.42 -5.84
CA GLU A 69 -13.61 -10.15 -6.32
C GLU A 69 -15.11 -10.02 -6.03
N ALA A 70 -15.88 -11.12 -6.16
CA ALA A 70 -17.29 -11.13 -5.80
C ALA A 70 -17.49 -10.84 -4.30
N ALA A 71 -16.76 -11.54 -3.44
CA ALA A 71 -16.83 -11.32 -2.00
C ALA A 71 -16.33 -9.92 -1.60
N TYR A 72 -15.28 -9.43 -2.26
CA TYR A 72 -14.75 -8.08 -2.08
C TYR A 72 -15.80 -7.02 -2.43
N ALA A 73 -16.49 -7.17 -3.57
CA ALA A 73 -17.56 -6.28 -3.99
C ALA A 73 -18.74 -6.28 -3.00
N VAL A 74 -19.15 -7.45 -2.54
CA VAL A 74 -20.21 -7.58 -1.50
C VAL A 74 -19.80 -6.87 -0.22
N CYS A 75 -18.57 -7.10 0.27
CA CYS A 75 -18.07 -6.43 1.48
C CYS A 75 -18.04 -4.91 1.33
N LEU A 76 -17.57 -4.40 0.17
CA LEU A 76 -17.56 -2.95 -0.11
C LEU A 76 -18.98 -2.38 -0.14
N GLY A 77 -19.92 -3.06 -0.80
CA GLY A 77 -21.33 -2.63 -0.87
C GLY A 77 -21.99 -2.62 0.50
N LEU A 78 -21.69 -3.59 1.35
CA LEU A 78 -22.25 -3.65 2.72
C LEU A 78 -21.84 -2.48 3.61
N HIS A 79 -20.70 -1.80 3.33
CA HIS A 79 -20.34 -0.58 4.07
C HIS A 79 -21.38 0.54 3.90
N ALA A 80 -22.07 0.60 2.75
CA ALA A 80 -23.13 1.59 2.54
C ALA A 80 -24.34 1.40 3.47
N PHE A 81 -24.54 0.18 3.97
CA PHE A 81 -25.66 -0.20 4.86
C PHE A 81 -25.23 -0.33 6.31
N ALA A 82 -23.95 -0.15 6.63
CA ALA A 82 -23.49 -0.23 8.01
C ALA A 82 -24.08 0.90 8.86
N ARG A 83 -24.69 0.53 10.00
CA ARG A 83 -25.37 1.47 10.91
C ARG A 83 -24.74 1.52 12.30
N SER A 84 -23.64 0.79 12.51
CA SER A 84 -22.95 0.78 13.79
C SER A 84 -21.43 0.71 13.59
N LEU A 85 -20.71 1.22 14.59
CA LEU A 85 -19.24 1.21 14.62
C LEU A 85 -18.68 -0.21 14.59
N ILE A 86 -19.30 -1.15 15.31
CA ILE A 86 -18.89 -2.55 15.36
C ILE A 86 -19.05 -3.19 13.97
N ALA A 87 -20.18 -2.93 13.30
CA ALA A 87 -20.39 -3.45 11.93
C ALA A 87 -19.34 -2.92 10.96
N LEU A 88 -18.97 -1.62 11.03
CA LEU A 88 -17.91 -1.04 10.21
C LEU A 88 -16.54 -1.67 10.49
N LEU A 89 -16.21 -1.90 11.76
CA LEU A 89 -14.95 -2.54 12.14
C LEU A 89 -14.85 -3.96 11.60
N LEU A 90 -15.90 -4.76 11.77
CA LEU A 90 -15.95 -6.13 11.26
C LEU A 90 -15.90 -6.17 9.74
N LEU A 91 -16.71 -5.33 9.07
CA LEU A 91 -16.68 -5.22 7.61
C LEU A 91 -15.29 -4.79 7.10
N ARG A 92 -14.62 -3.87 7.80
CA ARG A 92 -13.28 -3.43 7.43
C ARG A 92 -12.24 -4.54 7.57
N ALA A 93 -12.33 -5.34 8.63
CA ALA A 93 -11.48 -6.51 8.83
C ALA A 93 -11.69 -7.55 7.70
N VAL A 94 -12.95 -7.90 7.41
CA VAL A 94 -13.28 -8.84 6.33
C VAL A 94 -12.86 -8.29 4.95
N THR A 95 -13.06 -7.00 4.71
CA THR A 95 -12.59 -6.33 3.49
C THR A 95 -11.08 -6.43 3.34
N GLY A 96 -10.33 -6.34 4.45
CA GLY A 96 -8.87 -6.52 4.45
C GLY A 96 -8.42 -7.91 3.98
N ILE A 97 -9.19 -8.96 4.30
CA ILE A 97 -8.95 -10.32 3.79
C ILE A 97 -9.03 -10.34 2.27
N PHE A 98 -10.16 -9.90 1.72
CA PHE A 98 -10.39 -9.94 0.27
C PHE A 98 -9.53 -8.95 -0.51
N PHE A 99 -9.22 -7.78 0.08
CA PHE A 99 -8.26 -6.83 -0.49
C PHE A 99 -6.87 -7.46 -0.67
N SER A 100 -6.37 -8.17 0.34
CA SER A 100 -5.07 -8.86 0.27
C SER A 100 -5.09 -9.99 -0.75
N LEU A 101 -6.14 -10.83 -0.72
CA LEU A 101 -6.33 -11.91 -1.69
C LEU A 101 -6.38 -11.36 -3.13
N SER A 102 -7.19 -10.33 -3.38
CA SER A 102 -7.32 -9.69 -4.68
C SER A 102 -5.96 -9.21 -5.21
N ASN A 103 -5.20 -8.45 -4.41
CA ASN A 103 -3.89 -7.95 -4.81
C ASN A 103 -2.91 -9.05 -5.22
N VAL A 104 -2.77 -10.09 -4.38
CA VAL A 104 -1.82 -11.19 -4.64
C VAL A 104 -2.27 -12.02 -5.84
N LEU A 105 -3.57 -12.39 -5.89
CA LEU A 105 -4.13 -13.23 -6.94
C LEU A 105 -4.13 -12.53 -8.31
N THR A 106 -4.36 -11.22 -8.35
CA THR A 106 -4.35 -10.46 -9.60
C THR A 106 -2.97 -10.46 -10.24
N ILE A 107 -1.91 -10.29 -9.44
CA ILE A 107 -0.52 -10.40 -9.92
C ILE A 107 -0.21 -11.84 -10.36
N ALA A 108 -0.59 -12.83 -9.54
CA ALA A 108 -0.37 -14.25 -9.84
C ALA A 108 -1.16 -14.72 -11.09
N TYR A 109 -2.35 -14.17 -11.31
CA TYR A 109 -3.17 -14.42 -12.49
C TYR A 109 -2.55 -13.76 -13.72
N ALA A 110 -2.14 -12.49 -13.64
CA ALA A 110 -1.48 -11.78 -14.73
C ALA A 110 -0.17 -12.46 -15.15
N SER A 111 0.63 -12.92 -14.18
CA SER A 111 1.90 -13.62 -14.48
C SER A 111 1.72 -14.92 -15.26
N SER A 112 0.53 -15.54 -15.21
CA SER A 112 0.23 -16.74 -15.98
C SER A 112 0.07 -16.49 -17.49
N TYR A 113 -0.14 -15.25 -17.91
CA TYR A 113 -0.26 -14.86 -19.33
C TYR A 113 1.02 -14.24 -19.90
N ILE A 114 1.98 -13.89 -19.04
CA ILE A 114 3.21 -13.24 -19.48
C ILE A 114 4.25 -14.30 -19.80
N PRO A 115 4.83 -14.32 -21.04
CA PRO A 115 5.92 -15.23 -21.38
C PRO A 115 7.10 -15.08 -20.42
N LYS A 116 7.73 -16.19 -20.02
CA LYS A 116 8.86 -16.20 -19.09
C LYS A 116 10.01 -15.28 -19.56
N SER A 117 10.23 -15.18 -20.88
CA SER A 117 11.27 -14.30 -21.48
C SER A 117 10.99 -12.81 -21.33
N ARG A 118 9.72 -12.42 -21.10
CA ARG A 118 9.30 -11.00 -20.94
C ARG A 118 8.62 -10.72 -19.59
N MET A 119 8.84 -11.57 -18.61
CA MET A 119 8.18 -11.47 -17.30
C MET A 119 8.45 -10.11 -16.62
N GLY A 120 9.70 -9.63 -16.66
CA GLY A 120 10.06 -8.34 -16.07
C GLY A 120 9.36 -7.16 -16.76
N GLU A 121 9.33 -7.15 -18.09
CA GLU A 121 8.65 -6.13 -18.88
C GLU A 121 7.14 -6.13 -18.60
N GLY A 122 6.51 -7.31 -18.66
CA GLY A 122 5.08 -7.45 -18.47
C GLY A 122 4.62 -7.05 -17.05
N LEU A 123 5.34 -7.48 -16.01
CA LEU A 123 5.06 -7.06 -14.63
C LEU A 123 5.39 -5.57 -14.40
N GLY A 124 6.37 -5.02 -15.14
CA GLY A 124 6.65 -3.59 -15.12
C GLY A 124 5.45 -2.76 -15.60
N TYR A 125 4.89 -3.08 -16.77
CA TYR A 125 3.66 -2.43 -17.26
C TYR A 125 2.47 -2.64 -16.33
N PHE A 126 2.32 -3.84 -15.80
CA PHE A 126 1.28 -4.14 -14.82
C PHE A 126 1.41 -3.29 -13.54
N GLY A 127 2.63 -3.04 -13.08
CA GLY A 127 2.94 -2.21 -11.92
C GLY A 127 2.68 -0.71 -12.11
N LEU A 128 2.53 -0.22 -13.36
CA LEU A 128 2.15 1.18 -13.64
C LEU A 128 0.68 1.46 -13.29
N VAL A 129 -0.14 0.42 -13.16
CA VAL A 129 -1.54 0.58 -12.73
C VAL A 129 -1.63 1.13 -11.32
N VAL A 130 -0.71 0.77 -10.42
CA VAL A 130 -0.74 1.18 -9.01
C VAL A 130 -0.75 2.72 -8.85
N PRO A 131 0.15 3.50 -9.46
CA PRO A 131 0.05 4.97 -9.42
C PRO A 131 -1.25 5.50 -10.00
N LEU A 132 -1.76 4.89 -11.08
CA LEU A 132 -3.02 5.32 -11.70
C LEU A 132 -4.20 5.16 -10.76
N VAL A 133 -4.32 4.02 -10.06
CA VAL A 133 -5.41 3.80 -9.10
C VAL A 133 -5.25 4.64 -7.84
N GLN A 134 -4.02 4.96 -7.45
CA GLN A 134 -3.73 5.89 -6.34
C GLN A 134 -4.14 7.33 -6.64
N ALA A 135 -4.20 7.72 -7.93
CA ALA A 135 -4.77 8.99 -8.36
C ALA A 135 -6.29 8.92 -8.50
N ALA A 136 -6.75 7.96 -9.32
CA ALA A 136 -8.16 7.87 -9.71
C ALA A 136 -9.06 7.49 -8.53
N GLY A 137 -8.64 6.52 -7.71
CA GLY A 137 -9.45 6.03 -6.59
C GLY A 137 -9.88 7.14 -5.62
N PRO A 138 -8.94 7.83 -4.94
CA PRO A 138 -9.28 8.92 -4.03
C PRO A 138 -10.03 10.06 -4.71
N SER A 139 -9.68 10.43 -5.95
CA SER A 139 -10.34 11.51 -6.68
C SER A 139 -11.80 11.17 -6.98
N ILE A 140 -12.08 9.95 -7.44
CA ILE A 140 -13.45 9.47 -7.67
C ILE A 140 -14.20 9.35 -6.34
N GLY A 141 -13.55 8.78 -5.32
CA GLY A 141 -14.17 8.60 -3.99
C GLY A 141 -14.57 9.91 -3.34
N LEU A 142 -13.68 10.90 -3.30
CA LEU A 142 -13.96 12.23 -2.76
C LEU A 142 -15.04 12.94 -3.58
N GLY A 143 -14.98 12.90 -4.92
CA GLY A 143 -15.99 13.48 -5.79
C GLY A 143 -17.38 12.89 -5.61
N LEU A 144 -17.50 11.56 -5.48
CA LEU A 144 -18.77 10.89 -5.20
C LEU A 144 -19.31 11.23 -3.80
N ARG A 145 -18.43 11.31 -2.79
CA ARG A 145 -18.84 11.72 -1.45
C ARG A 145 -19.42 13.13 -1.45
N ASP A 146 -18.76 14.07 -2.12
CA ASP A 146 -19.14 15.48 -2.11
C ASP A 146 -20.42 15.75 -2.92
N SER A 147 -20.68 14.95 -3.96
CA SER A 147 -21.85 15.10 -4.83
C SER A 147 -23.08 14.31 -4.37
N ILE A 148 -22.89 13.07 -3.87
CA ILE A 148 -23.98 12.13 -3.61
C ILE A 148 -23.94 11.61 -2.15
N GLY A 149 -22.74 11.50 -1.56
CA GLY A 149 -22.53 11.01 -0.20
C GLY A 149 -21.77 9.69 -0.12
N TYR A 150 -21.54 9.22 1.12
CA TYR A 150 -20.73 8.01 1.39
C TYR A 150 -21.32 6.73 0.78
N GLY A 151 -22.66 6.60 0.72
CA GLY A 151 -23.31 5.44 0.09
C GLY A 151 -22.87 5.25 -1.37
N ALA A 152 -22.78 6.34 -2.13
CA ALA A 152 -22.33 6.31 -3.52
C ALA A 152 -20.84 5.89 -3.65
N VAL A 153 -19.98 6.23 -2.68
CA VAL A 153 -18.59 5.81 -2.67
C VAL A 153 -18.49 4.29 -2.54
N PHE A 154 -19.18 3.71 -1.57
CA PHE A 154 -19.11 2.26 -1.31
C PHE A 154 -19.80 1.44 -2.41
N THR A 155 -20.92 1.91 -2.95
CA THR A 155 -21.57 1.27 -4.11
C THR A 155 -20.71 1.39 -5.37
N GLY A 156 -20.10 2.55 -5.63
CA GLY A 156 -19.17 2.74 -6.73
C GLY A 156 -17.93 1.84 -6.62
N ALA A 157 -17.37 1.69 -5.42
CA ALA A 157 -16.26 0.76 -5.16
C ALA A 157 -16.68 -0.70 -5.39
N ALA A 158 -17.89 -1.10 -4.96
CA ALA A 158 -18.43 -2.42 -5.22
C ALA A 158 -18.63 -2.67 -6.73
N LEU A 159 -19.14 -1.71 -7.47
CA LEU A 159 -19.28 -1.80 -8.93
C LEU A 159 -17.94 -1.92 -9.65
N ALA A 160 -16.90 -1.22 -9.18
CA ALA A 160 -15.56 -1.34 -9.74
C ALA A 160 -14.96 -2.74 -9.51
N ALA A 161 -15.16 -3.32 -8.33
CA ALA A 161 -14.76 -4.71 -8.04
C ALA A 161 -15.56 -5.73 -8.87
N LEU A 162 -16.87 -5.52 -9.06
CA LEU A 162 -17.71 -6.35 -9.94
C LEU A 162 -17.25 -6.27 -11.40
N ALA A 163 -16.89 -5.09 -11.88
CA ALA A 163 -16.36 -4.91 -13.24
C ALA A 163 -15.02 -5.69 -13.40
N ALA A 164 -14.15 -5.65 -12.40
CA ALA A 164 -12.95 -6.46 -12.38
C ALA A 164 -13.27 -7.96 -12.42
N MET A 165 -14.22 -8.42 -11.61
CA MET A 165 -14.69 -9.81 -11.61
C MET A 165 -15.20 -10.25 -12.99
N ILE A 166 -16.02 -9.44 -13.65
CA ILE A 166 -16.53 -9.72 -14.99
C ILE A 166 -15.38 -9.84 -16.00
N CYS A 167 -14.39 -8.92 -15.94
CA CYS A 167 -13.20 -9.00 -16.77
C CYS A 167 -12.42 -10.31 -16.55
N VAL A 168 -12.30 -10.78 -15.30
CA VAL A 168 -11.69 -12.09 -14.99
C VAL A 168 -12.51 -13.23 -15.56
N ALA A 169 -13.84 -13.18 -15.45
CA ALA A 169 -14.73 -14.24 -15.91
C ALA A 169 -14.67 -14.43 -17.44
N VAL A 170 -14.62 -13.33 -18.20
CA VAL A 170 -14.58 -13.34 -19.67
C VAL A 170 -13.21 -13.77 -20.21
N LEU A 171 -12.11 -13.52 -19.50
CA LEU A 171 -10.77 -13.82 -20.00
C LEU A 171 -10.56 -15.35 -20.05
N PRO A 172 -10.25 -15.95 -21.22
CA PRO A 172 -9.98 -17.39 -21.32
C PRO A 172 -8.74 -17.73 -20.47
N TYR A 173 -8.79 -18.82 -19.72
CA TYR A 173 -7.71 -19.26 -18.84
C TYR A 173 -7.45 -20.75 -18.95
N ASN A 174 -6.30 -21.09 -19.49
CA ASN A 174 -5.78 -22.43 -19.45
C ASN A 174 -5.01 -22.60 -18.15
N ALA A 175 -5.60 -23.25 -17.18
CA ALA A 175 -4.96 -23.50 -15.89
C ALA A 175 -3.66 -24.27 -16.10
N PRO A 176 -2.50 -23.76 -15.64
CA PRO A 176 -1.31 -24.59 -15.52
C PRO A 176 -1.64 -25.79 -14.60
N GLU A 177 -1.08 -26.94 -14.90
CA GLU A 177 -1.21 -28.08 -14.00
C GLU A 177 -0.73 -27.70 -12.60
N PRO A 178 -1.48 -28.09 -11.54
CA PRO A 178 -1.08 -27.81 -10.17
C PRO A 178 0.33 -28.35 -9.94
N SER A 179 1.29 -27.51 -9.65
CA SER A 179 2.61 -27.96 -9.23
C SER A 179 2.40 -28.75 -7.93
N GLY A 180 2.59 -30.06 -7.97
CA GLY A 180 2.31 -30.97 -6.86
C GLY A 180 3.17 -30.78 -5.61
N GLN A 181 3.93 -29.70 -5.52
CA GLN A 181 4.72 -29.34 -4.34
C GLN A 181 3.81 -28.75 -3.26
N LYS A 182 3.53 -29.54 -2.24
CA LYS A 182 2.93 -29.11 -0.98
C LYS A 182 3.94 -28.20 -0.24
N LYS A 183 4.03 -26.92 -0.59
CA LYS A 183 4.75 -25.94 0.25
C LYS A 183 3.97 -25.78 1.55
N THR A 184 4.47 -26.36 2.63
CA THR A 184 4.05 -26.01 4.00
C THR A 184 4.69 -24.67 4.33
N LEU A 185 3.88 -23.67 4.69
CA LEU A 185 4.41 -22.39 5.17
C LEU A 185 5.10 -22.61 6.50
N LYS A 186 6.41 -22.46 6.53
CA LYS A 186 7.18 -22.30 7.76
C LYS A 186 7.31 -20.81 8.06
N PHE A 187 7.38 -20.43 9.33
CA PHE A 187 7.56 -19.02 9.73
C PHE A 187 8.82 -18.41 9.08
N ASN A 188 9.87 -19.20 8.93
CA ASN A 188 11.11 -18.79 8.28
C ASN A 188 10.94 -18.51 6.76
N ASP A 189 9.87 -19.00 6.13
CA ASP A 189 9.55 -18.73 4.73
C ASP A 189 8.80 -17.38 4.56
N ILE A 190 8.35 -16.79 5.68
CA ILE A 190 7.57 -15.55 5.70
C ILE A 190 8.41 -14.36 6.17
N PHE A 191 9.29 -14.60 7.15
CA PHE A 191 10.03 -13.55 7.85
C PHE A 191 11.51 -13.88 7.95
N ALA A 192 12.36 -12.96 7.52
CA ALA A 192 13.81 -13.05 7.67
C ALA A 192 14.33 -11.91 8.54
N VAL A 193 14.81 -12.25 9.75
CA VAL A 193 15.42 -11.29 10.71
C VAL A 193 16.56 -10.49 10.08
N ARG A 194 17.19 -11.04 9.04
CA ARG A 194 18.26 -10.37 8.28
C ARG A 194 17.79 -9.02 7.70
N PHE A 195 16.53 -8.89 7.30
CA PHE A 195 15.97 -7.69 6.68
C PHE A 195 15.25 -6.76 7.65
N ILE A 196 15.44 -6.94 8.96
CA ILE A 196 14.69 -6.17 9.97
C ILE A 196 14.86 -4.66 9.80
N TRP A 197 16.07 -4.18 9.49
CA TRP A 197 16.31 -2.74 9.28
C TRP A 197 15.65 -2.21 8.01
N LEU A 198 15.63 -3.01 6.95
CA LEU A 198 14.92 -2.67 5.71
C LEU A 198 13.41 -2.70 5.93
N MET A 199 12.90 -3.67 6.70
CA MET A 199 11.49 -3.75 7.11
C MET A 199 11.09 -2.51 7.93
N LEU A 200 11.89 -2.12 8.92
CA LEU A 200 11.63 -0.94 9.75
C LEU A 200 11.70 0.35 8.91
N LEU A 201 12.65 0.47 8.00
CA LEU A 201 12.74 1.59 7.09
C LEU A 201 11.50 1.67 6.17
N THR A 202 11.02 0.53 5.68
CA THR A 202 9.76 0.48 4.90
C THR A 202 8.56 0.85 5.76
N ALA A 203 8.53 0.43 7.03
CA ALA A 203 7.48 0.83 7.96
C ALA A 203 7.45 2.36 8.16
N LEU A 204 8.61 3.03 8.23
CA LEU A 204 8.68 4.49 8.29
C LEU A 204 8.10 5.16 7.04
N PHE A 205 8.48 4.73 5.83
CA PHE A 205 7.87 5.28 4.60
C PHE A 205 6.38 5.04 4.55
N SER A 206 5.92 3.87 4.98
CA SER A 206 4.51 3.51 4.98
C SER A 206 3.73 4.20 6.10
N SER A 207 4.38 4.59 7.19
CA SER A 207 3.75 5.41 8.24
C SER A 207 3.29 6.76 7.70
N ALA A 208 4.11 7.41 6.88
CA ALA A 208 3.73 8.64 6.19
C ALA A 208 2.51 8.42 5.29
N ASN A 209 2.47 7.30 4.56
CA ASN A 209 1.32 6.97 3.72
C ASN A 209 0.05 6.72 4.54
N GLY A 210 0.14 5.95 5.63
CA GLY A 210 -0.98 5.67 6.52
C GLY A 210 -1.56 6.93 7.15
N LEU A 211 -0.70 7.82 7.66
CA LEU A 211 -1.10 9.10 8.24
C LEU A 211 -1.79 10.01 7.21
N ILE A 212 -1.18 10.19 6.04
CA ILE A 212 -1.75 11.03 4.98
C ILE A 212 -3.08 10.44 4.51
N SER A 213 -3.16 9.13 4.28
CA SER A 213 -4.40 8.48 3.83
C SER A 213 -5.54 8.60 4.85
N THR A 214 -5.21 8.64 6.15
CA THR A 214 -6.22 8.71 7.22
C THR A 214 -6.65 10.14 7.51
N TYR A 215 -5.70 11.08 7.55
CA TYR A 215 -5.94 12.41 8.12
C TYR A 215 -6.00 13.54 7.10
N LEU A 216 -5.56 13.34 5.85
CA LEU A 216 -5.47 14.43 4.87
C LEU A 216 -6.82 15.11 4.61
N ASP A 217 -7.89 14.32 4.41
CA ASP A 217 -9.23 14.83 4.15
C ASP A 217 -9.83 15.51 5.40
N ILE A 218 -9.54 15.00 6.59
CA ILE A 218 -9.96 15.60 7.87
C ILE A 218 -9.26 16.94 8.06
N LEU A 219 -7.93 16.98 7.89
CA LEU A 219 -7.11 18.19 8.00
C LEU A 219 -7.53 19.25 6.97
N ALA A 220 -7.77 18.84 5.71
CA ALA A 220 -8.21 19.74 4.66
C ALA A 220 -9.56 20.39 5.01
N SER A 221 -10.50 19.59 5.54
CA SER A 221 -11.80 20.10 5.98
C SER A 221 -11.69 21.06 7.15
N GLU A 222 -10.84 20.78 8.14
CA GLU A 222 -10.60 21.65 9.29
C GLU A 222 -10.00 23.00 8.88
N ARG A 223 -9.11 22.99 7.88
CA ARG A 223 -8.43 24.19 7.36
C ARG A 223 -9.16 24.85 6.19
N SER A 224 -10.37 24.39 5.86
CA SER A 224 -11.17 24.89 4.72
C SER A 224 -10.43 24.83 3.38
N ILE A 225 -9.53 23.85 3.19
CA ILE A 225 -8.81 23.62 1.94
C ILE A 225 -9.70 22.80 1.02
N THR A 226 -10.18 23.41 -0.06
CA THR A 226 -11.03 22.76 -1.06
C THR A 226 -10.21 22.01 -2.09
N ASN A 227 -10.87 21.11 -2.84
CA ASN A 227 -10.25 20.35 -3.96
C ASN A 227 -9.05 19.49 -3.57
N ILE A 228 -9.05 18.94 -2.35
CA ILE A 228 -7.93 18.13 -1.83
C ILE A 228 -7.66 16.88 -2.67
N SER A 229 -8.60 16.42 -3.50
CA SER A 229 -8.42 15.33 -4.45
C SER A 229 -7.26 15.55 -5.42
N ILE A 230 -6.96 16.83 -5.77
CA ILE A 230 -5.85 17.20 -6.64
C ILE A 230 -4.49 16.76 -6.04
N PHE A 231 -4.38 16.70 -4.71
CA PHE A 231 -3.19 16.16 -4.04
C PHE A 231 -2.83 14.76 -4.53
N PHE A 232 -3.81 13.86 -4.61
CA PHE A 232 -3.60 12.47 -5.07
C PHE A 232 -3.25 12.41 -6.55
N THR A 233 -3.83 13.29 -7.36
CA THR A 233 -3.52 13.39 -8.79
C THR A 233 -2.08 13.84 -9.00
N VAL A 234 -1.65 14.93 -8.35
CA VAL A 234 -0.27 15.45 -8.43
C VAL A 234 0.73 14.41 -7.93
N PHE A 235 0.44 13.80 -6.75
CA PHE A 235 1.25 12.71 -6.21
C PHE A 235 1.48 11.61 -7.24
N SER A 236 0.43 11.16 -7.92
CA SER A 236 0.51 10.03 -8.85
C SER A 236 1.18 10.40 -10.17
N VAL A 237 0.95 11.60 -10.70
CA VAL A 237 1.65 12.09 -11.90
C VAL A 237 3.16 12.13 -11.66
N VAL A 238 3.58 12.72 -10.53
CA VAL A 238 4.99 12.77 -10.15
C VAL A 238 5.54 11.36 -9.97
N LEU A 239 4.79 10.46 -9.32
CA LEU A 239 5.21 9.08 -9.11
C LEU A 239 5.44 8.33 -10.43
N ILE A 240 4.56 8.49 -11.42
CA ILE A 240 4.69 7.86 -12.74
C ILE A 240 5.96 8.34 -13.44
N ILE A 241 6.25 9.65 -13.39
CA ILE A 241 7.42 10.25 -14.05
C ILE A 241 8.72 9.79 -13.37
N PHE A 242 8.76 9.80 -12.03
CA PHE A 242 10.00 9.54 -11.29
C PHE A 242 10.29 8.05 -11.05
N LYS A 243 9.29 7.16 -11.08
CA LYS A 243 9.49 5.72 -10.83
C LYS A 243 10.48 5.06 -11.79
N PRO A 244 10.47 5.31 -13.12
CA PRO A 244 11.47 4.78 -14.03
C PRO A 244 12.87 5.35 -13.79
N LEU A 245 12.96 6.63 -13.41
CA LEU A 245 14.25 7.30 -13.12
C LEU A 245 14.91 6.72 -11.87
N THR A 246 14.12 6.48 -10.81
CA THR A 246 14.62 5.87 -9.57
C THR A 246 15.09 4.43 -9.79
N GLY A 247 14.39 3.65 -10.64
CA GLY A 247 14.81 2.30 -11.02
C GLY A 247 16.18 2.30 -11.73
N LYS A 248 16.35 3.15 -12.74
CA LYS A 248 17.64 3.30 -13.44
C LYS A 248 18.78 3.73 -12.50
N LEU A 249 18.49 4.67 -11.58
CA LEU A 249 19.47 5.16 -10.62
C LEU A 249 19.88 4.08 -9.61
N LEU A 250 18.91 3.26 -9.15
CA LEU A 250 19.18 2.11 -8.31
C LEU A 250 20.10 1.08 -8.98
N ASP A 251 19.87 0.80 -10.27
CA ASP A 251 20.65 -0.19 -11.00
C ASP A 251 22.07 0.31 -11.30
N SER A 252 22.25 1.63 -11.56
CA SER A 252 23.53 2.21 -11.91
C SER A 252 24.40 2.61 -10.72
N ARG A 253 23.81 3.09 -9.62
CA ARG A 253 24.54 3.71 -8.51
C ARG A 253 24.20 3.14 -7.12
N GLY A 254 23.34 2.11 -7.07
CA GLY A 254 22.99 1.40 -5.84
C GLY A 254 21.91 2.07 -4.98
N MET A 255 21.54 1.38 -3.89
CA MET A 255 20.39 1.74 -3.06
C MET A 255 20.57 3.09 -2.35
N TYR A 256 21.73 3.34 -1.77
CA TYR A 256 21.93 4.48 -0.86
C TYR A 256 21.72 5.83 -1.52
N LEU A 257 22.13 5.99 -2.79
CA LEU A 257 21.97 7.22 -3.54
C LEU A 257 20.48 7.57 -3.80
N VAL A 258 19.61 6.56 -3.83
CA VAL A 258 18.17 6.73 -4.04
C VAL A 258 17.45 6.93 -2.70
N ILE A 259 17.81 6.14 -1.68
CA ILE A 259 17.10 6.12 -0.40
C ILE A 259 17.39 7.35 0.45
N ILE A 260 18.62 7.88 0.45
CA ILE A 260 18.98 9.06 1.25
C ILE A 260 18.11 10.28 0.88
N PRO A 261 18.03 10.69 -0.40
CA PRO A 261 17.08 11.73 -0.79
C PRO A 261 15.62 11.37 -0.51
N ALA A 262 15.25 10.10 -0.69
CA ALA A 262 13.88 9.64 -0.45
C ALA A 262 13.45 9.85 1.02
N VAL A 263 14.32 9.58 2.00
CA VAL A 263 14.05 9.84 3.43
C VAL A 263 13.82 11.35 3.66
N VAL A 264 14.67 12.20 3.07
CA VAL A 264 14.54 13.65 3.19
C VAL A 264 13.21 14.15 2.59
N PHE A 265 12.89 13.71 1.38
CA PHE A 265 11.65 14.08 0.71
C PHE A 265 10.40 13.55 1.43
N ALA A 266 10.46 12.34 2.00
CA ALA A 266 9.36 11.83 2.81
C ALA A 266 9.12 12.68 4.06
N ALA A 267 10.18 13.09 4.76
CA ALA A 267 10.09 13.98 5.90
C ALA A 267 9.57 15.38 5.53
N LEU A 268 10.07 15.97 4.43
CA LEU A 268 9.58 17.24 3.90
C LEU A 268 8.11 17.17 3.50
N GLY A 269 7.68 16.08 2.89
CA GLY A 269 6.28 15.85 2.55
C GLY A 269 5.38 15.90 3.78
N MET A 270 5.78 15.24 4.87
CA MET A 270 5.06 15.29 6.15
C MET A 270 5.05 16.69 6.75
N PHE A 271 6.19 17.37 6.75
CA PHE A 271 6.31 18.74 7.23
C PHE A 271 5.38 19.70 6.48
N PHE A 272 5.39 19.67 5.14
CA PHE A 272 4.51 20.53 4.33
C PHE A 272 3.03 20.21 4.53
N VAL A 273 2.63 18.93 4.71
CA VAL A 273 1.24 18.61 5.10
C VAL A 273 0.90 19.25 6.44
N GLY A 274 1.80 19.14 7.42
CA GLY A 274 1.59 19.67 8.77
C GLY A 274 1.35 21.19 8.81
N ILE A 275 2.11 21.96 8.03
CA ILE A 275 2.02 23.42 7.99
C ILE A 275 1.07 23.98 6.91
N ALA A 276 0.49 23.10 6.05
CA ALA A 276 -0.29 23.56 4.92
C ALA A 276 -1.50 24.38 5.34
N SER A 277 -1.57 25.63 4.90
CA SER A 277 -2.71 26.54 5.04
C SER A 277 -3.47 26.76 3.72
N SER A 278 -2.95 26.21 2.62
CA SER A 278 -3.53 26.36 1.30
C SER A 278 -3.30 25.12 0.44
N LEU A 279 -4.10 24.98 -0.64
CA LEU A 279 -3.93 23.89 -1.61
C LEU A 279 -2.52 23.86 -2.21
N TRP A 280 -1.91 25.00 -2.50
CA TRP A 280 -0.58 25.07 -3.09
C TRP A 280 0.50 24.42 -2.22
N VAL A 281 0.46 24.64 -0.91
CA VAL A 281 1.39 23.98 0.02
C VAL A 281 1.12 22.49 0.10
N MET A 282 -0.16 22.06 0.02
CA MET A 282 -0.52 20.64 -0.09
C MET A 282 0.02 20.00 -1.37
N LEU A 283 0.04 20.74 -2.50
CA LEU A 283 0.60 20.21 -3.76
C LEU A 283 2.12 20.06 -3.68
N ILE A 284 2.82 20.97 -3.02
CA ILE A 284 4.26 20.81 -2.73
C ILE A 284 4.48 19.56 -1.88
N ALA A 285 3.66 19.36 -0.85
CA ALA A 285 3.70 18.14 -0.04
C ALA A 285 3.46 16.87 -0.86
N ALA A 286 2.53 16.90 -1.85
CA ALA A 286 2.28 15.79 -2.74
C ALA A 286 3.50 15.43 -3.61
N VAL A 287 4.21 16.43 -4.13
CA VAL A 287 5.46 16.25 -4.87
C VAL A 287 6.53 15.62 -3.98
N CYS A 288 6.75 16.18 -2.78
CA CYS A 288 7.72 15.64 -1.83
C CYS A 288 7.36 14.19 -1.42
N LYS A 289 6.10 13.91 -1.14
CA LYS A 289 5.61 12.56 -0.85
C LYS A 289 5.91 11.58 -2.00
N ALA A 290 5.66 12.00 -3.25
CA ALA A 290 5.90 11.16 -4.42
C ALA A 290 7.38 10.82 -4.59
N LEU A 291 8.27 11.78 -4.41
CA LEU A 291 9.71 11.59 -4.46
C LEU A 291 10.21 10.69 -3.30
N GLY A 292 9.66 10.88 -2.10
CA GLY A 292 10.00 10.06 -0.94
C GLY A 292 9.50 8.63 -1.06
N GLN A 293 8.19 8.43 -1.10
CA GLN A 293 7.55 7.12 -1.12
C GLN A 293 7.78 6.38 -2.44
N GLY A 294 7.73 7.10 -3.57
CA GLY A 294 7.88 6.51 -4.89
C GLY A 294 9.28 5.95 -5.16
N ALA A 295 10.31 6.55 -4.59
CA ALA A 295 11.66 6.07 -4.63
C ALA A 295 11.96 5.06 -3.51
N GLY A 296 11.48 5.32 -2.29
CA GLY A 296 11.85 4.60 -1.08
C GLY A 296 11.46 3.13 -1.10
N THR A 297 10.17 2.84 -1.05
CA THR A 297 9.66 1.46 -0.89
C THR A 297 10.10 0.50 -2.02
N PRO A 298 9.98 0.86 -3.32
CA PRO A 298 10.41 -0.02 -4.41
C PRO A 298 11.91 -0.30 -4.38
N THR A 299 12.73 0.70 -4.02
CA THR A 299 14.18 0.55 -3.93
C THR A 299 14.59 -0.40 -2.81
N ILE A 300 13.95 -0.29 -1.63
CA ILE A 300 14.18 -1.22 -0.51
C ILE A 300 13.81 -2.64 -0.92
N GLN A 301 12.66 -2.82 -1.55
CA GLN A 301 12.19 -4.13 -1.99
C GLN A 301 13.12 -4.74 -3.03
N ALA A 302 13.52 -3.99 -4.04
CA ALA A 302 14.45 -4.46 -5.07
C ALA A 302 15.83 -4.80 -4.49
N HIS A 303 16.34 -4.00 -3.55
CA HIS A 303 17.59 -4.27 -2.86
C HIS A 303 17.53 -5.55 -2.02
N ALA A 304 16.46 -5.74 -1.23
CA ALA A 304 16.26 -6.95 -0.43
C ALA A 304 16.19 -8.21 -1.31
N VAL A 305 15.51 -8.14 -2.46
CA VAL A 305 15.46 -9.26 -3.42
C VAL A 305 16.81 -9.56 -4.04
N LYS A 306 17.61 -8.53 -4.38
CA LYS A 306 18.98 -8.71 -4.92
C LYS A 306 19.94 -9.34 -3.91
N MET A 307 19.67 -9.25 -2.61
CA MET A 307 20.50 -9.84 -1.55
C MET A 307 20.27 -11.35 -1.34
N LEU A 308 19.29 -11.94 -1.98
CA LEU A 308 18.95 -13.37 -1.86
C LEU A 308 18.98 -14.07 -3.22
N ASP A 309 19.19 -15.38 -3.18
CA ASP A 309 19.01 -16.23 -4.35
C ASP A 309 17.56 -16.23 -4.83
N LYS A 310 17.34 -16.50 -6.11
CA LYS A 310 16.01 -16.51 -6.74
C LYS A 310 14.99 -17.40 -6.02
N SER A 311 15.45 -18.48 -5.37
CA SER A 311 14.62 -19.41 -4.60
C SER A 311 14.04 -18.82 -3.29
N HIS A 312 14.70 -17.81 -2.71
CA HIS A 312 14.33 -17.19 -1.42
C HIS A 312 13.83 -15.75 -1.56
N SER A 313 13.69 -15.25 -2.78
CA SER A 313 13.21 -13.86 -3.04
C SER A 313 11.83 -13.57 -2.42
N GLY A 314 10.98 -14.58 -2.30
CA GLY A 314 9.66 -14.46 -1.67
C GLY A 314 9.72 -14.04 -0.20
N VAL A 315 10.68 -14.55 0.57
CA VAL A 315 10.87 -14.22 2.00
C VAL A 315 11.28 -12.75 2.17
N ALA A 316 12.16 -12.24 1.28
CA ALA A 316 12.52 -10.83 1.28
C ALA A 316 11.31 -9.94 1.04
N VAL A 317 10.52 -10.24 -0.01
CA VAL A 317 9.31 -9.49 -0.34
C VAL A 317 8.30 -9.53 0.81
N SER A 318 8.03 -10.69 1.39
CA SER A 318 7.11 -10.85 2.52
C SER A 318 7.54 -10.02 3.73
N THR A 319 8.84 -10.05 4.10
CA THR A 319 9.37 -9.29 5.22
C THR A 319 9.19 -7.77 5.01
N ILE A 320 9.47 -7.28 3.80
CA ILE A 320 9.27 -5.86 3.45
C ILE A 320 7.78 -5.49 3.46
N GLN A 321 6.90 -6.37 2.96
CA GLN A 321 5.46 -6.17 2.96
C GLN A 321 4.87 -6.10 4.38
N ILE A 322 5.40 -6.89 5.32
CA ILE A 322 5.05 -6.79 6.74
C ILE A 322 5.36 -5.39 7.26
N GLY A 323 6.55 -4.85 6.99
CA GLY A 323 6.92 -3.48 7.34
C GLY A 323 5.95 -2.45 6.76
N GLN A 324 5.59 -2.60 5.49
CA GLN A 324 4.63 -1.71 4.83
C GLN A 324 3.27 -1.72 5.53
N SER A 325 2.77 -2.89 5.84
CA SER A 325 1.46 -3.04 6.49
C SER A 325 1.47 -2.52 7.93
N LEU A 326 2.55 -2.75 8.68
CA LEU A 326 2.73 -2.20 10.03
C LEU A 326 2.72 -0.68 10.02
N GLY A 327 3.46 -0.05 9.12
CA GLY A 327 3.47 1.41 8.98
C GLY A 327 2.08 1.97 8.66
N ASN A 328 1.38 1.39 7.69
CA ASN A 328 0.05 1.84 7.29
C ASN A 328 -1.02 1.64 8.37
N SER A 329 -0.89 0.62 9.22
CA SER A 329 -1.91 0.30 10.23
C SER A 329 -1.65 0.98 11.58
N ILE A 330 -0.41 0.97 12.07
CA ILE A 330 -0.08 1.44 13.42
C ILE A 330 0.09 2.96 13.47
N ALA A 331 0.71 3.56 12.45
CA ALA A 331 1.00 4.98 12.46
C ALA A 331 -0.24 5.88 12.58
N PRO A 332 -1.37 5.62 11.92
CA PRO A 332 -2.58 6.42 12.14
C PRO A 332 -3.08 6.37 13.59
N VAL A 333 -3.01 5.20 14.24
CA VAL A 333 -3.40 5.04 15.65
C VAL A 333 -2.47 5.84 16.55
N LEU A 334 -1.14 5.71 16.37
CA LEU A 334 -0.16 6.51 17.12
C LEU A 334 -0.34 8.01 16.87
N GLY A 335 -0.62 8.39 15.62
CA GLY A 335 -0.90 9.77 15.24
C GLY A 335 -2.09 10.37 15.98
N SER A 336 -3.15 9.57 16.23
CA SER A 336 -4.33 10.04 16.96
C SER A 336 -4.04 10.48 18.39
N PHE A 337 -3.09 9.84 19.07
CA PHE A 337 -2.65 10.24 20.41
C PHE A 337 -1.90 11.58 20.43
N LEU A 338 -1.28 11.97 19.31
CA LEU A 338 -0.62 13.27 19.16
C LEU A 338 -1.60 14.35 18.69
N VAL A 339 -2.56 13.99 17.82
CA VAL A 339 -3.55 14.96 17.33
C VAL A 339 -4.41 15.52 18.45
N LYS A 340 -4.87 14.69 19.39
CA LYS A 340 -5.74 15.11 20.50
C LYS A 340 -5.15 16.24 21.35
N PRO A 341 -3.92 16.13 21.90
CA PRO A 341 -3.33 17.17 22.74
C PRO A 341 -2.61 18.29 21.96
N PHE A 342 -2.04 17.99 20.77
CA PHE A 342 -1.11 18.88 20.10
C PHE A 342 -1.52 19.30 18.68
N GLY A 343 -2.62 18.75 18.16
CA GLY A 343 -3.12 19.07 16.82
C GLY A 343 -2.35 18.41 15.67
N TYR A 344 -2.88 18.58 14.47
CA TYR A 344 -2.34 17.94 13.25
C TYR A 344 -0.95 18.43 12.86
N THR A 345 -0.66 19.71 13.05
CA THR A 345 0.66 20.30 12.73
C THR A 345 1.76 19.56 13.48
N THR A 346 1.62 19.42 14.79
CA THR A 346 2.61 18.73 15.64
C THR A 346 2.72 17.26 15.29
N MET A 347 1.61 16.60 15.01
CA MET A 347 1.58 15.21 14.61
C MET A 347 2.36 14.99 13.29
N PHE A 348 2.02 15.74 12.23
CA PHE A 348 2.69 15.57 10.94
C PHE A 348 4.16 15.96 10.97
N CYS A 349 4.51 17.11 11.59
CA CYS A 349 5.90 17.55 11.73
C CYS A 349 6.72 16.62 12.61
N GLY A 350 6.14 16.11 13.70
CA GLY A 350 6.79 15.17 14.61
C GLY A 350 7.10 13.83 13.92
N PHE A 351 6.14 13.28 13.18
CA PHE A 351 6.40 12.08 12.36
C PHE A 351 7.40 12.35 11.23
N GLY A 352 7.39 13.53 10.61
CA GLY A 352 8.42 13.95 9.66
C GLY A 352 9.82 13.92 10.28
N GLY A 353 9.97 14.44 11.49
CA GLY A 353 11.21 14.37 12.26
C GLY A 353 11.63 12.94 12.60
N ILE A 354 10.67 12.09 13.02
CA ILE A 354 10.93 10.65 13.26
C ILE A 354 11.41 9.97 11.99
N ILE A 355 10.76 10.21 10.84
CA ILE A 355 11.17 9.63 9.55
C ILE A 355 12.60 10.02 9.21
N LEU A 356 12.96 11.28 9.41
CA LEU A 356 14.30 11.78 9.13
C LEU A 356 15.34 11.10 10.03
N VAL A 357 15.17 11.20 11.34
CA VAL A 357 16.15 10.71 12.32
C VAL A 357 16.24 9.17 12.29
N ALA A 358 15.11 8.48 12.42
CA ALA A 358 15.09 7.02 12.41
C ALA A 358 15.44 6.44 11.03
N GLY A 359 15.06 7.13 9.95
CA GLY A 359 15.42 6.74 8.59
C GLY A 359 16.93 6.71 8.38
N PHE A 360 17.65 7.77 8.79
CA PHE A 360 19.11 7.79 8.74
C PHE A 360 19.74 6.76 9.68
N LEU A 361 19.20 6.59 10.90
CA LEU A 361 19.69 5.59 11.83
C LEU A 361 19.60 4.18 11.24
N PHE A 362 18.45 3.81 10.67
CA PHE A 362 18.27 2.48 10.08
C PHE A 362 19.13 2.26 8.84
N LEU A 363 19.39 3.30 8.04
CA LEU A 363 20.33 3.22 6.92
C LEU A 363 21.77 2.98 7.40
N ILE A 364 22.20 3.65 8.46
CA ILE A 364 23.53 3.45 9.06
C ILE A 364 23.65 2.01 9.61
N LEU A 365 22.63 1.52 10.31
CA LEU A 365 22.61 0.17 10.87
C LEU A 365 22.62 -0.90 9.77
N GLN A 366 21.88 -0.69 8.70
CA GLN A 366 21.90 -1.57 7.53
C GLN A 366 23.28 -1.59 6.86
N ALA A 367 23.88 -0.42 6.61
CA ALA A 367 25.21 -0.31 6.02
C ALA A 367 26.30 -0.99 6.87
N ARG A 368 26.23 -0.85 8.20
CA ARG A 368 27.13 -1.56 9.12
C ARG A 368 26.97 -3.07 9.07
N ARG A 369 25.72 -3.55 8.91
CA ARG A 369 25.42 -4.97 8.79
C ARG A 369 25.93 -5.56 7.49
N GLU A 370 25.76 -4.87 6.38
CA GLU A 370 26.25 -5.29 5.07
C GLU A 370 27.78 -5.43 5.05
N LYS A 371 28.51 -4.51 5.70
CA LYS A 371 29.97 -4.59 5.84
C LYS A 371 30.46 -5.78 6.68
N LYS A 372 29.66 -6.26 7.63
CA LYS A 372 30.02 -7.39 8.52
C LYS A 372 29.77 -8.76 7.91
N VAL A 373 28.94 -8.88 6.87
CA VAL A 373 28.61 -10.13 6.20
C VAL A 373 29.14 -10.08 4.76
N PRO A 374 30.35 -10.63 4.49
CA PRO A 374 30.87 -10.70 3.11
C PRO A 374 29.93 -11.53 2.22
N ASN A 375 29.78 -11.13 0.97
CA ASN A 375 28.91 -11.75 -0.04
C ASN A 375 29.08 -13.26 -0.25
N SER A 376 30.19 -13.85 0.20
CA SER A 376 30.50 -15.28 0.02
C SER A 376 29.82 -16.21 1.04
N LYS A 377 29.15 -15.70 2.11
CA LYS A 377 28.43 -16.50 3.11
C LYS A 377 26.91 -16.41 3.01
N ILE A 378 26.40 -16.05 1.85
CA ILE A 378 24.97 -15.78 1.63
C ILE A 378 24.18 -17.06 1.35
N VAL A 379 24.84 -18.22 1.16
CA VAL A 379 24.23 -19.43 0.57
C VAL A 379 23.87 -20.51 1.58
N THR A 380 24.35 -20.51 2.81
CA THR A 380 24.03 -21.59 3.79
C THR A 380 23.83 -21.07 5.19
N THR A 381 22.62 -20.97 5.65
CA THR A 381 22.23 -21.29 7.02
C THR A 381 20.91 -22.05 6.97
N ASP A 382 21.02 -23.28 7.35
CA ASP A 382 20.03 -24.32 7.57
C ASP A 382 18.73 -23.86 8.25
#